data_cb3de0d2812f3a604de3b8be8575ecde
#
_entry.id   cb3de0d2812f3a604de3b8be8575ecde
#
_cell.length_a   1.000
_cell.length_b   1.000
_cell.length_c   1.000
_cell.angle_alpha   90.00
_cell.angle_beta   90.00
_cell.angle_gamma   90.00
#
_symmetry.space_group_name_H-M   'P 1'
#
loop_
_entity.id
_entity.type
_entity.pdbx_description
1 polymer ?
#
loop_
_entity_poly.entity_id
_entity_poly.type
_entity_poly.pdbx_seq_one_letter_code
_entity_poly.pdbx_strand_id
1 'polypeptide(L)'
;FPYTTLFRSRMESMYDEQKDEAFFAGKRNLLTAKWEEPFSYESIRSKHAPMGPFMGNGDVGCVSHTTANSQTICISKVDFVTDGWEDWTGRGPAALPIGGIKVSVDAPSAEGFRYEMDMLGNELRMTSGTLPAVEMTSWMGRGSNVIVTELVTASEHPVTITVDTYAGGTTSNYEDKAMVKGTIAQAYRRTLTDSVRWISQAGVSTRIFGAVSSVKQDAENNVKSTFTLNAGEKVYVVTYVSGGGTEDNARLYESYVRLTSLSVKEIRRLKQQKDLWWTEI
;
A
#
# COMPACT_ATOMS: atom_id res chain seq x y z
N PHE A 1 -17.61 -22.48 28.76
CA PHE A 1 -16.77 -21.90 29.80
C PHE A 1 -17.30 -20.51 30.16
N PRO A 2 -17.67 -20.21 31.43
CA PRO A 2 -18.35 -18.96 31.80
C PRO A 2 -17.45 -17.72 31.87
N TYR A 3 -16.15 -17.86 31.64
CA TYR A 3 -15.18 -16.75 31.80
C TYR A 3 -15.16 -15.76 30.62
N THR A 4 -15.54 -16.20 29.42
CA THR A 4 -15.53 -15.33 28.23
C THR A 4 -16.67 -14.32 28.20
N THR A 5 -17.82 -14.64 28.78
CA THR A 5 -19.00 -13.76 28.81
C THR A 5 -18.83 -12.63 29.84
N LEU A 6 -18.19 -12.91 30.97
CA LEU A 6 -17.93 -11.90 32.01
C LEU A 6 -16.85 -10.90 31.61
N PHE A 7 -15.86 -11.31 30.83
CA PHE A 7 -14.82 -10.41 30.32
C PHE A 7 -15.39 -9.47 29.24
N ARG A 8 -16.25 -9.98 28.37
CA ARG A 8 -16.90 -9.19 27.33
C ARG A 8 -17.85 -8.13 27.90
N SER A 9 -18.70 -8.50 28.86
CA SER A 9 -19.62 -7.56 29.50
C SER A 9 -18.90 -6.48 30.35
N ARG A 10 -17.72 -6.78 30.90
CA ARG A 10 -16.94 -5.82 31.67
C ARG A 10 -16.16 -4.86 30.76
N MET A 11 -15.73 -5.30 29.59
CA MET A 11 -15.14 -4.41 28.57
C MET A 11 -16.22 -3.52 27.92
N GLU A 12 -17.38 -4.05 27.58
CA GLU A 12 -18.50 -3.27 27.03
C GLU A 12 -18.98 -2.18 28.02
N SER A 13 -18.92 -2.41 29.32
CA SER A 13 -19.28 -1.40 30.33
C SER A 13 -18.18 -0.34 30.58
N MET A 14 -16.97 -0.55 30.08
CA MET A 14 -15.85 0.43 30.18
C MET A 14 -15.76 1.34 28.97
N TYR A 15 -16.39 1.02 27.85
CA TYR A 15 -16.42 1.83 26.65
C TYR A 15 -17.69 2.68 26.60
N ASP A 16 -17.51 3.97 26.76
CA ASP A 16 -18.55 4.95 26.45
C ASP A 16 -18.26 5.49 25.04
N GLU A 17 -18.85 4.86 24.01
CA GLU A 17 -18.63 5.17 22.60
C GLU A 17 -18.67 6.68 22.30
N GLN A 18 -19.62 7.41 22.89
CA GLN A 18 -19.75 8.85 22.65
C GLN A 18 -18.58 9.66 23.25
N LYS A 19 -18.04 9.22 24.39
CA LYS A 19 -16.87 9.89 25.00
C LYS A 19 -15.60 9.55 24.27
N ASP A 20 -15.48 8.33 23.76
CA ASP A 20 -14.32 7.90 23.00
C ASP A 20 -14.28 8.56 21.63
N GLU A 21 -15.41 8.68 20.92
CA GLU A 21 -15.49 9.46 19.67
C GLU A 21 -15.12 10.94 19.90
N ALA A 22 -15.65 11.57 20.95
CA ALA A 22 -15.32 12.94 21.26
C ALA A 22 -13.85 13.12 21.65
N PHE A 23 -13.28 12.15 22.40
CA PHE A 23 -11.86 12.16 22.77
C PHE A 23 -10.97 12.02 21.55
N PHE A 24 -11.21 11.05 20.68
CA PHE A 24 -10.42 10.84 19.46
C PHE A 24 -10.61 11.96 18.45
N ALA A 25 -11.82 12.51 18.30
CA ALA A 25 -12.07 13.69 17.46
C ALA A 25 -11.25 14.89 17.94
N GLY A 26 -11.19 15.13 19.26
CA GLY A 26 -10.35 16.17 19.84
C GLY A 26 -8.84 15.93 19.71
N LYS A 27 -8.41 14.68 19.53
CA LYS A 27 -7.00 14.28 19.35
C LYS A 27 -6.59 14.07 17.89
N ARG A 28 -7.52 14.12 16.95
CA ARG A 28 -7.24 13.84 15.54
C ARG A 28 -6.08 14.65 14.98
N ASN A 29 -5.99 15.93 15.36
CA ASN A 29 -4.88 16.78 14.94
C ASN A 29 -3.52 16.32 15.47
N LEU A 30 -3.47 15.64 16.62
CA LEU A 30 -2.24 15.07 17.18
C LEU A 30 -1.87 13.73 16.52
N LEU A 31 -2.84 13.06 15.89
CA LEU A 31 -2.69 11.78 15.21
C LEU A 31 -2.65 11.95 13.68
N THR A 32 -2.46 13.18 13.21
CA THR A 32 -2.26 13.50 11.80
C THR A 32 -0.88 14.14 11.63
N ALA A 33 0.00 13.48 10.89
CA ALA A 33 1.28 14.04 10.50
C ALA A 33 1.15 14.70 9.11
N LYS A 34 1.84 15.84 8.92
CA LYS A 34 1.75 16.63 7.67
C LYS A 34 3.15 17.02 7.21
N TRP A 35 3.33 17.00 5.90
CA TRP A 35 4.54 17.43 5.22
C TRP A 35 4.16 18.36 4.05
N GLU A 36 4.87 19.46 3.92
CA GLU A 36 4.73 20.44 2.83
C GLU A 36 5.81 20.25 1.77
N GLU A 37 6.80 19.40 2.06
CA GLU A 37 7.86 19.02 1.14
C GLU A 37 7.85 17.51 0.87
N PRO A 38 8.25 17.08 -0.34
CA PRO A 38 8.34 15.67 -0.67
C PRO A 38 9.26 14.93 0.28
N PHE A 39 8.80 13.77 0.73
CA PHE A 39 9.56 12.89 1.60
C PHE A 39 10.28 11.85 0.75
N SER A 40 11.53 12.11 0.39
CA SER A 40 12.28 11.22 -0.50
C SER A 40 13.08 10.16 0.25
N TYR A 41 13.25 9.01 -0.40
CA TYR A 41 14.06 7.91 0.12
C TYR A 41 15.54 8.29 0.28
N GLU A 42 16.06 9.21 -0.55
CA GLU A 42 17.45 9.66 -0.52
C GLU A 42 17.80 10.45 0.74
N SER A 43 16.82 11.03 1.41
CA SER A 43 17.01 11.72 2.69
C SER A 43 17.18 10.78 3.89
N ILE A 44 17.09 9.46 3.69
CA ILE A 44 17.09 8.45 4.75
C ILE A 44 18.46 7.81 4.85
N ARG A 45 19.01 7.77 6.07
CA ARG A 45 20.36 7.22 6.34
C ARG A 45 20.50 5.71 6.15
N SER A 46 19.39 4.97 6.10
CA SER A 46 19.38 3.52 5.96
C SER A 46 18.67 3.08 4.68
N LYS A 47 19.42 2.51 3.75
CA LYS A 47 18.87 1.90 2.52
C LYS A 47 18.09 0.60 2.78
N HIS A 48 18.12 0.09 4.01
CA HIS A 48 17.56 -1.23 4.37
C HIS A 48 16.17 -1.17 5.02
N ALA A 49 15.81 0.00 5.57
CA ALA A 49 14.51 0.20 6.16
C ALA A 49 13.96 1.53 5.64
N PRO A 50 13.05 1.53 4.67
CA PRO A 50 12.41 2.75 4.24
C PRO A 50 11.71 3.38 5.45
N MET A 51 12.07 4.62 5.75
CA MET A 51 11.43 5.42 6.80
C MET A 51 10.45 6.36 6.12
N GLY A 52 9.26 6.47 6.64
CA GLY A 52 8.25 7.36 6.10
C GLY A 52 6.89 7.11 6.71
N PRO A 53 5.88 7.86 6.28
CA PRO A 53 4.51 7.58 6.63
C PRO A 53 4.14 6.14 6.30
N PHE A 54 3.41 5.51 7.19
CA PHE A 54 3.11 4.08 7.10
C PHE A 54 1.60 3.80 7.25
N MET A 55 1.19 2.65 6.77
CA MET A 55 -0.11 2.06 7.02
C MET A 55 0.02 0.54 7.10
N GLY A 56 -0.94 -0.11 7.74
CA GLY A 56 -0.91 -1.58 7.89
C GLY A 56 -2.20 -2.15 8.41
N ASN A 57 -2.34 -3.48 8.33
CA ASN A 57 -3.50 -4.22 8.82
C ASN A 57 -3.12 -5.39 9.74
N GLY A 58 -1.84 -5.45 10.17
CA GLY A 58 -1.29 -6.52 11.00
C GLY A 58 -0.65 -7.66 10.22
N ASP A 59 -1.02 -7.90 8.96
CA ASP A 59 -0.38 -8.89 8.06
C ASP A 59 0.50 -8.20 7.00
N VAL A 60 0.01 -7.13 6.41
CA VAL A 60 0.74 -6.30 5.44
C VAL A 60 1.10 -4.98 6.06
N GLY A 61 2.33 -4.56 5.89
CA GLY A 61 2.86 -3.24 6.25
C GLY A 61 3.32 -2.49 5.01
N CYS A 62 3.08 -1.19 5.00
CA CYS A 62 3.49 -0.30 3.92
C CYS A 62 4.19 0.93 4.48
N VAL A 63 5.25 1.34 3.80
CA VAL A 63 5.91 2.63 4.04
C VAL A 63 5.87 3.42 2.75
N SER A 64 5.49 4.69 2.84
CA SER A 64 5.38 5.55 1.68
C SER A 64 6.48 6.61 1.66
N HIS A 65 6.98 6.91 0.47
CA HIS A 65 7.78 8.07 0.18
C HIS A 65 7.27 8.77 -1.08
N THR A 66 7.62 10.03 -1.24
CA THR A 66 7.04 10.87 -2.28
C THR A 66 8.10 11.68 -3.00
N THR A 67 7.83 12.01 -4.24
CA THR A 67 8.40 13.15 -4.95
C THR A 67 7.30 14.19 -5.16
N ALA A 68 7.61 15.32 -5.78
CA ALA A 68 6.60 16.34 -6.09
C ALA A 68 5.41 15.80 -6.90
N ASN A 69 5.63 14.77 -7.71
CA ASN A 69 4.64 14.22 -8.64
C ASN A 69 4.45 12.71 -8.53
N SER A 70 4.96 12.06 -7.49
CA SER A 70 4.75 10.63 -7.31
C SER A 70 4.66 10.21 -5.85
N GLN A 71 3.85 9.18 -5.61
CA GLN A 71 3.80 8.43 -4.37
C GLN A 71 4.31 7.01 -4.62
N THR A 72 5.30 6.59 -3.87
CA THR A 72 5.78 5.21 -3.85
C THR A 72 5.35 4.55 -2.55
N ILE A 73 4.72 3.40 -2.63
CA ILE A 73 4.32 2.57 -1.50
C ILE A 73 5.16 1.30 -1.54
N CYS A 74 6.13 1.21 -0.62
CA CYS A 74 6.92 0.01 -0.40
C CYS A 74 6.13 -0.95 0.48
N ILE A 75 6.04 -2.21 0.07
CA ILE A 75 5.16 -3.21 0.67
C ILE A 75 5.99 -4.34 1.27
N SER A 76 5.64 -4.73 2.49
CA SER A 76 6.15 -5.92 3.17
C SER A 76 5.00 -6.74 3.74
N LYS A 77 5.27 -8.01 4.03
CA LYS A 77 4.31 -8.93 4.65
C LYS A 77 4.99 -9.57 5.86
N VAL A 78 4.25 -9.74 6.95
CA VAL A 78 4.79 -10.19 8.24
C VAL A 78 5.51 -11.53 8.18
N ASP A 79 5.08 -12.42 7.30
CA ASP A 79 5.64 -13.76 7.11
C ASP A 79 6.57 -13.88 5.90
N PHE A 80 6.86 -12.79 5.18
CA PHE A 80 7.90 -12.75 4.15
C PHE A 80 9.19 -12.20 4.78
N VAL A 81 10.03 -13.12 5.25
CA VAL A 81 11.21 -12.81 6.07
C VAL A 81 12.45 -13.55 5.55
N THR A 82 13.62 -13.03 5.88
CA THR A 82 14.88 -13.80 5.74
C THR A 82 14.95 -14.88 6.81
N ASP A 83 15.79 -15.90 6.63
CA ASP A 83 16.08 -16.86 7.70
C ASP A 83 17.04 -16.34 8.77
N GLY A 84 17.54 -15.14 8.61
CA GLY A 84 18.14 -14.31 9.65
C GLY A 84 19.59 -14.57 10.01
N TRP A 85 20.26 -15.50 9.41
CA TRP A 85 21.66 -15.78 9.78
C TRP A 85 22.69 -15.07 8.90
N GLU A 86 22.28 -14.51 7.78
CA GLU A 86 23.18 -13.90 6.79
C GLU A 86 22.86 -12.42 6.54
N ASP A 87 21.91 -11.83 7.26
CA ASP A 87 21.79 -10.41 7.24
C ASP A 87 23.02 -9.81 7.97
N TRP A 88 23.48 -8.68 7.47
CA TRP A 88 24.65 -7.95 8.00
C TRP A 88 24.54 -7.59 9.49
N THR A 89 23.40 -7.81 10.13
CA THR A 89 23.16 -7.50 11.55
C THR A 89 23.31 -8.73 12.44
N GLY A 90 23.26 -9.96 11.93
CA GLY A 90 23.31 -11.20 12.71
C GLY A 90 22.15 -11.33 13.71
N ARG A 91 21.05 -10.62 13.52
CA ARG A 91 19.97 -10.45 14.52
C ARG A 91 18.76 -11.35 14.32
N GLY A 92 18.83 -12.32 13.46
CA GLY A 92 17.72 -13.25 13.20
C GLY A 92 16.79 -12.79 12.03
N PRO A 93 15.64 -13.47 11.84
CA PRO A 93 14.76 -13.21 10.70
C PRO A 93 14.32 -11.76 10.64
N ALA A 94 14.45 -11.14 9.46
CA ALA A 94 14.04 -9.75 9.22
C ALA A 94 12.96 -9.72 8.14
N ALA A 95 11.94 -8.90 8.34
CA ALA A 95 10.92 -8.65 7.32
C ALA A 95 11.55 -8.06 6.06
N LEU A 96 11.19 -8.62 4.91
CA LEU A 96 11.69 -8.20 3.60
C LEU A 96 10.67 -7.33 2.88
N PRO A 97 11.12 -6.29 2.15
CA PRO A 97 10.27 -5.64 1.17
C PRO A 97 10.01 -6.62 0.02
N ILE A 98 8.75 -6.76 -0.37
CA ILE A 98 8.35 -7.54 -1.55
C ILE A 98 8.65 -6.74 -2.82
N GLY A 99 8.43 -5.45 -2.75
CA GLY A 99 8.44 -4.47 -3.80
C GLY A 99 7.36 -3.43 -3.50
N GLY A 100 6.54 -3.08 -4.49
CA GLY A 100 5.47 -2.11 -4.24
C GLY A 100 4.82 -1.56 -5.49
N ILE A 101 4.24 -0.39 -5.31
CA ILE A 101 3.67 0.42 -6.38
C ILE A 101 4.25 1.83 -6.33
N LYS A 102 4.40 2.44 -7.51
CA LYS A 102 4.69 3.87 -7.64
C LYS A 102 3.64 4.49 -8.54
N VAL A 103 2.87 5.41 -8.01
CA VAL A 103 1.87 6.19 -8.74
C VAL A 103 2.50 7.53 -9.09
N SER A 104 2.60 7.83 -10.38
CA SER A 104 3.23 9.05 -10.90
C SER A 104 2.23 9.85 -11.72
N VAL A 105 2.26 11.16 -11.54
CA VAL A 105 1.44 12.15 -12.25
C VAL A 105 2.32 12.86 -13.27
N ASP A 106 1.87 12.91 -14.52
CA ASP A 106 2.52 13.70 -15.55
C ASP A 106 2.06 15.16 -15.48
N ALA A 107 2.45 15.82 -14.38
CA ALA A 107 2.24 17.25 -14.18
C ALA A 107 3.34 17.77 -13.26
N PRO A 108 4.33 18.48 -13.76
CA PRO A 108 5.51 18.82 -13.01
C PRO A 108 5.36 20.13 -12.25
N SER A 109 4.82 20.15 -11.07
CA SER A 109 5.01 21.28 -10.17
C SER A 109 5.06 20.81 -8.74
N ALA A 110 6.07 21.27 -7.98
CA ALA A 110 6.18 21.07 -6.55
C ALA A 110 5.32 22.07 -5.76
N GLU A 111 4.85 23.13 -6.41
CA GLU A 111 3.98 24.13 -5.77
C GLU A 111 2.65 23.52 -5.35
N GLY A 112 2.28 23.68 -4.08
CA GLY A 112 1.05 23.11 -3.53
C GLY A 112 1.14 21.64 -3.14
N PHE A 113 2.34 21.04 -3.16
CA PHE A 113 2.54 19.71 -2.61
C PHE A 113 2.10 19.64 -1.15
N ARG A 114 1.32 18.62 -0.82
CA ARG A 114 0.95 18.27 0.56
C ARG A 114 0.93 16.76 0.69
N TYR A 115 1.40 16.31 1.84
CA TYR A 115 1.31 14.91 2.20
C TYR A 115 0.87 14.79 3.65
N GLU A 116 -0.10 13.93 3.91
CA GLU A 116 -0.67 13.72 5.23
C GLU A 116 -0.75 12.22 5.55
N MET A 117 -0.45 11.87 6.80
CA MET A 117 -0.74 10.56 7.37
C MET A 117 -1.79 10.73 8.46
N ASP A 118 -2.98 10.22 8.23
CA ASP A 118 -4.05 10.11 9.21
C ASP A 118 -3.95 8.75 9.91
N MET A 119 -3.40 8.72 11.12
CA MET A 119 -3.20 7.48 11.88
C MET A 119 -4.52 6.84 12.30
N LEU A 120 -5.54 7.65 12.66
CA LEU A 120 -6.86 7.14 13.02
C LEU A 120 -7.61 6.57 11.82
N GLY A 121 -7.49 7.23 10.66
CA GLY A 121 -8.11 6.73 9.43
C GLY A 121 -7.32 5.62 8.75
N ASN A 122 -6.07 5.36 9.18
CA ASN A 122 -5.12 4.51 8.44
C ASN A 122 -5.07 4.89 6.95
N GLU A 123 -4.87 6.18 6.69
CA GLU A 123 -4.87 6.77 5.36
C GLU A 123 -3.64 7.63 5.13
N LEU A 124 -3.15 7.58 3.90
CA LEU A 124 -2.10 8.46 3.37
C LEU A 124 -2.71 9.32 2.28
N ARG A 125 -2.64 10.64 2.41
CA ARG A 125 -3.20 11.58 1.45
C ARG A 125 -2.09 12.43 0.85
N MET A 126 -2.02 12.47 -0.46
CA MET A 126 -1.06 13.28 -1.22
C MET A 126 -1.80 14.19 -2.19
N THR A 127 -1.40 15.45 -2.22
CA THR A 127 -1.77 16.39 -3.29
C THR A 127 -0.53 16.68 -4.12
N SER A 128 -0.61 16.45 -5.43
CA SER A 128 0.48 16.64 -6.38
C SER A 128 0.15 17.74 -7.36
N GLY A 129 1.06 18.66 -7.54
CA GLY A 129 0.99 19.72 -8.55
C GLY A 129 0.35 21.02 -8.04
N THR A 130 0.52 22.08 -8.86
CA THR A 130 -0.25 23.31 -8.74
C THR A 130 -1.69 23.08 -9.18
N LEU A 131 -2.61 23.86 -8.65
CA LEU A 131 -4.02 23.78 -9.06
C LEU A 131 -4.18 23.87 -10.59
N PRO A 132 -4.96 22.95 -11.17
CA PRO A 132 -5.73 21.88 -10.50
C PRO A 132 -4.89 20.64 -10.21
N ALA A 133 -4.75 20.33 -8.95
CA ALA A 133 -3.92 19.24 -8.44
C ALA A 133 -4.56 17.85 -8.65
N VAL A 134 -3.74 16.82 -8.63
CA VAL A 134 -4.19 15.44 -8.45
C VAL A 134 -4.14 15.10 -6.96
N GLU A 135 -5.26 14.65 -6.43
CA GLU A 135 -5.37 14.13 -5.07
C GLU A 135 -5.31 12.61 -5.09
N MET A 136 -4.43 12.05 -4.25
CA MET A 136 -4.28 10.62 -4.03
C MET A 136 -4.61 10.31 -2.58
N THR A 137 -5.53 9.39 -2.36
CA THR A 137 -5.83 8.86 -1.02
C THR A 137 -5.58 7.37 -0.99
N SER A 138 -4.55 6.96 -0.25
CA SER A 138 -4.19 5.55 -0.11
C SER A 138 -4.65 5.01 1.24
N TRP A 139 -5.25 3.82 1.24
CA TRP A 139 -5.74 3.14 2.42
C TRP A 139 -5.63 1.63 2.27
N MET A 140 -5.72 0.92 3.39
CA MET A 140 -5.66 -0.55 3.43
C MET A 140 -6.96 -1.14 3.94
N GLY A 141 -7.44 -2.18 3.27
CA GLY A 141 -8.64 -2.89 3.67
C GLY A 141 -8.46 -3.66 4.97
N ARG A 142 -9.49 -3.65 5.83
CA ARG A 142 -9.50 -4.46 7.04
C ARG A 142 -9.63 -5.95 6.68
N GLY A 143 -8.82 -6.80 7.31
CA GLY A 143 -8.88 -8.26 7.16
C GLY A 143 -8.67 -8.74 5.72
N SER A 144 -8.17 -7.87 4.86
CA SER A 144 -7.81 -8.19 3.49
C SER A 144 -6.51 -7.50 3.13
N ASN A 145 -5.65 -8.18 2.38
CA ASN A 145 -4.37 -7.65 1.94
C ASN A 145 -4.52 -6.79 0.68
N VAL A 146 -5.52 -5.90 0.71
CA VAL A 146 -5.84 -4.98 -0.37
C VAL A 146 -5.44 -3.56 0.02
N ILE A 147 -4.61 -2.97 -0.82
CA ILE A 147 -4.23 -1.55 -0.75
C ILE A 147 -4.96 -0.86 -1.89
N VAL A 148 -5.59 0.27 -1.62
CA VAL A 148 -6.29 1.07 -2.62
C VAL A 148 -5.72 2.48 -2.59
N THR A 149 -5.36 3.00 -3.76
CA THR A 149 -5.10 4.43 -3.96
C THR A 149 -6.21 5.00 -4.84
N GLU A 150 -7.02 5.88 -4.26
CA GLU A 150 -8.04 6.65 -4.97
C GLU A 150 -7.40 7.89 -5.58
N LEU A 151 -7.69 8.17 -6.86
CA LEU A 151 -7.22 9.34 -7.56
C LEU A 151 -8.40 10.17 -8.06
N VAL A 152 -8.31 11.47 -7.84
CA VAL A 152 -9.24 12.46 -8.38
C VAL A 152 -8.45 13.70 -8.85
N THR A 153 -8.98 14.41 -9.81
CA THR A 153 -8.43 15.70 -10.25
C THR A 153 -9.53 16.70 -10.54
N ALA A 154 -9.26 17.96 -10.25
CA ALA A 154 -10.08 19.08 -10.67
C ALA A 154 -9.57 19.73 -11.98
N SER A 155 -8.54 19.13 -12.62
CA SER A 155 -7.99 19.62 -13.88
C SER A 155 -9.03 19.60 -14.99
N GLU A 156 -9.21 20.71 -15.68
CA GLU A 156 -10.03 20.78 -16.91
C GLU A 156 -9.39 20.00 -18.07
N HIS A 157 -8.08 19.74 -17.98
CA HIS A 157 -7.34 18.96 -18.96
C HIS A 157 -7.08 17.55 -18.44
N PRO A 158 -7.13 16.55 -19.33
CA PRO A 158 -6.76 15.18 -18.99
C PRO A 158 -5.34 15.08 -18.43
N VAL A 159 -5.17 14.33 -17.35
CA VAL A 159 -3.88 14.10 -16.72
C VAL A 159 -3.45 12.66 -16.93
N THR A 160 -2.23 12.45 -17.42
CA THR A 160 -1.67 11.10 -17.56
C THR A 160 -1.16 10.59 -16.21
N ILE A 161 -1.61 9.42 -15.83
CA ILE A 161 -1.16 8.70 -14.64
C ILE A 161 -0.42 7.44 -15.05
N THR A 162 0.73 7.23 -14.44
CA THR A 162 1.52 6.00 -14.60
C THR A 162 1.63 5.29 -13.25
N VAL A 163 1.41 3.98 -13.27
CA VAL A 163 1.56 3.11 -12.09
C VAL A 163 2.58 2.04 -12.41
N ASP A 164 3.71 2.07 -11.72
CA ASP A 164 4.67 0.98 -11.71
C ASP A 164 4.27 -0.03 -10.64
N THR A 165 4.21 -1.31 -11.01
CA THR A 165 4.06 -2.44 -10.09
C THR A 165 5.35 -3.23 -10.15
N TYR A 166 6.12 -3.23 -9.08
CA TYR A 166 7.49 -3.74 -9.12
C TYR A 166 7.77 -4.72 -7.97
N ALA A 167 8.69 -5.65 -8.23
CA ALA A 167 9.32 -6.48 -7.22
C ALA A 167 10.72 -5.94 -6.90
N GLY A 168 11.16 -6.15 -5.67
CA GLY A 168 12.52 -5.86 -5.29
C GLY A 168 12.66 -4.94 -4.10
N GLY A 169 13.89 -4.79 -3.70
CA GLY A 169 14.34 -4.02 -2.56
C GLY A 169 15.85 -3.87 -2.63
N THR A 170 16.48 -3.56 -1.50
CA THR A 170 17.89 -3.17 -1.43
C THR A 170 18.89 -4.33 -1.37
N THR A 171 18.45 -5.57 -1.41
CA THR A 171 19.30 -6.77 -1.24
C THR A 171 19.38 -7.59 -2.52
N SER A 172 20.55 -8.23 -2.77
CA SER A 172 20.91 -8.86 -4.04
C SER A 172 20.63 -10.38 -4.16
N ASN A 173 20.20 -11.04 -3.08
CA ASN A 173 20.09 -12.50 -3.03
C ASN A 173 18.68 -13.04 -3.27
N TYR A 174 17.95 -12.39 -4.17
CA TYR A 174 16.55 -12.73 -4.46
C TYR A 174 16.29 -12.75 -5.95
N GLU A 175 15.30 -13.51 -6.33
CA GLU A 175 14.71 -13.45 -7.67
C GLU A 175 13.55 -12.45 -7.64
N ASP A 176 13.66 -11.41 -8.45
CA ASP A 176 12.65 -10.36 -8.60
C ASP A 176 12.11 -10.42 -10.03
N LYS A 177 10.81 -10.67 -10.19
CA LYS A 177 10.16 -10.78 -11.51
C LYS A 177 8.83 -10.06 -11.55
N ALA A 178 8.46 -9.64 -12.75
CA ALA A 178 7.15 -9.08 -13.03
C ALA A 178 6.56 -9.63 -14.32
N MET A 179 5.24 -9.59 -14.43
CA MET A 179 4.51 -10.09 -15.58
C MET A 179 3.17 -9.39 -15.75
N VAL A 180 2.67 -9.40 -16.98
CA VAL A 180 1.34 -8.91 -17.32
C VAL A 180 0.39 -10.09 -17.48
N LYS A 181 -0.79 -10.02 -16.85
CA LYS A 181 -1.87 -10.98 -17.03
C LYS A 181 -3.18 -10.25 -17.31
N GLY A 182 -3.51 -10.13 -18.59
CA GLY A 182 -4.65 -9.32 -19.05
C GLY A 182 -4.45 -7.84 -18.71
N THR A 183 -5.32 -7.28 -17.88
CA THR A 183 -5.25 -5.88 -17.38
C THR A 183 -4.62 -5.79 -16.00
N ILE A 184 -3.99 -6.86 -15.51
CA ILE A 184 -3.39 -6.92 -14.18
C ILE A 184 -1.87 -6.95 -14.33
N ALA A 185 -1.21 -6.03 -13.64
CA ALA A 185 0.22 -6.02 -13.42
C ALA A 185 0.54 -6.90 -12.20
N GLN A 186 1.48 -7.82 -12.32
CA GLN A 186 1.90 -8.70 -11.24
C GLN A 186 3.41 -8.63 -11.08
N ALA A 187 3.89 -8.59 -9.85
CA ALA A 187 5.31 -8.68 -9.52
C ALA A 187 5.49 -9.55 -8.28
N TYR A 188 6.59 -10.29 -8.21
CA TYR A 188 6.90 -11.13 -7.06
C TYR A 188 8.38 -11.13 -6.75
N ARG A 189 8.67 -11.40 -5.49
CA ARG A 189 10.00 -11.61 -4.97
C ARG A 189 10.10 -12.98 -4.32
N ARG A 190 11.21 -13.69 -4.59
CA ARG A 190 11.47 -15.02 -4.11
C ARG A 190 12.85 -15.10 -3.48
N THR A 191 12.96 -15.78 -2.34
CA THR A 191 14.27 -16.11 -1.74
C THR A 191 14.97 -17.20 -2.57
N LEU A 192 16.30 -17.07 -2.74
CA LEU A 192 17.08 -18.06 -3.46
C LEU A 192 17.53 -19.20 -2.54
N THR A 193 17.52 -20.43 -3.05
CA THR A 193 17.81 -21.67 -2.29
C THR A 193 19.21 -21.73 -1.70
N ASP A 194 20.18 -21.03 -2.31
CA ASP A 194 21.60 -21.11 -1.92
C ASP A 194 21.94 -20.27 -0.67
N SER A 195 21.03 -19.40 -0.25
CA SER A 195 21.25 -18.45 0.84
C SER A 195 20.24 -18.54 2.00
N VAL A 196 19.26 -19.45 1.93
CA VAL A 196 18.20 -19.54 2.93
C VAL A 196 17.84 -21.00 3.25
N ARG A 197 17.38 -21.27 4.48
CA ARG A 197 16.92 -22.59 4.92
C ARG A 197 15.58 -23.00 4.31
N TRP A 198 14.78 -22.04 3.89
CA TRP A 198 13.50 -22.27 3.23
C TRP A 198 13.29 -21.25 2.11
N ILE A 199 12.55 -21.67 1.12
CA ILE A 199 12.11 -20.79 0.04
C ILE A 199 10.83 -20.10 0.48
N SER A 200 10.77 -18.79 0.30
CA SER A 200 9.56 -18.00 0.47
C SER A 200 9.35 -17.13 -0.77
N GLN A 201 8.10 -16.92 -1.14
CA GLN A 201 7.73 -16.08 -2.27
C GLN A 201 6.51 -15.24 -1.92
N ALA A 202 6.61 -13.93 -2.14
CA ALA A 202 5.50 -13.02 -1.96
C ALA A 202 5.36 -12.13 -3.19
N GLY A 203 4.14 -11.67 -3.46
CA GLY A 203 3.85 -10.89 -4.66
C GLY A 203 2.84 -9.78 -4.42
N VAL A 204 2.89 -8.84 -5.33
CA VAL A 204 1.95 -7.72 -5.47
C VAL A 204 1.28 -7.80 -6.82
N SER A 205 -0.03 -7.61 -6.87
CA SER A 205 -0.80 -7.60 -8.11
C SER A 205 -1.66 -6.36 -8.13
N THR A 206 -1.62 -5.60 -9.23
CA THR A 206 -2.28 -4.30 -9.33
C THR A 206 -3.23 -4.25 -10.53
N ARG A 207 -4.43 -3.71 -10.31
CA ARG A 207 -5.43 -3.45 -11.34
C ARG A 207 -5.99 -2.03 -11.19
N ILE A 208 -6.26 -1.40 -12.33
CA ILE A 208 -6.89 -0.07 -12.41
C ILE A 208 -8.41 -0.26 -12.58
N PHE A 209 -9.21 0.50 -11.82
CA PHE A 209 -10.67 0.54 -11.91
C PHE A 209 -11.14 1.98 -12.10
N GLY A 210 -12.12 2.17 -12.95
CA GLY A 210 -12.68 3.48 -13.28
C GLY A 210 -12.04 4.14 -14.49
N ALA A 211 -10.97 3.59 -15.05
CA ALA A 211 -10.36 4.03 -16.30
C ALA A 211 -9.89 2.85 -17.15
N VAL A 212 -9.74 3.07 -18.44
CA VAL A 212 -9.08 2.12 -19.35
C VAL A 212 -7.57 2.32 -19.25
N SER A 213 -6.85 1.26 -18.91
CA SER A 213 -5.40 1.30 -18.77
C SER A 213 -4.67 0.47 -19.83
N SER A 214 -3.54 0.97 -20.29
CA SER A 214 -2.54 0.18 -21.01
C SER A 214 -1.59 -0.44 -20.00
N VAL A 215 -1.38 -1.76 -20.04
CA VAL A 215 -0.51 -2.49 -19.11
C VAL A 215 0.60 -3.14 -19.93
N LYS A 216 1.85 -2.84 -19.61
CA LYS A 216 3.02 -3.34 -20.35
C LYS A 216 4.16 -3.67 -19.38
N GLN A 217 4.90 -4.72 -19.68
CA GLN A 217 6.16 -4.99 -18.99
C GLN A 217 7.19 -3.93 -19.39
N ASP A 218 7.80 -3.29 -18.41
CA ASP A 218 8.77 -2.21 -18.60
C ASP A 218 10.20 -2.70 -18.28
N ALA A 219 10.33 -3.60 -17.31
CA ALA A 219 11.58 -4.26 -16.96
C ALA A 219 11.30 -5.70 -16.48
N GLU A 220 12.35 -6.48 -16.21
CA GLU A 220 12.21 -7.87 -15.72
C GLU A 220 11.40 -7.93 -14.42
N ASN A 221 11.57 -6.93 -13.56
CA ASN A 221 10.92 -6.82 -12.24
C ASN A 221 9.88 -5.70 -12.15
N ASN A 222 9.47 -5.08 -13.27
CA ASN A 222 8.52 -3.96 -13.29
C ASN A 222 7.49 -4.10 -14.41
N VAL A 223 6.23 -3.82 -14.07
CA VAL A 223 5.13 -3.64 -15.03
C VAL A 223 4.56 -2.23 -14.87
N LYS A 224 4.41 -1.54 -15.97
CA LYS A 224 3.86 -0.19 -16.06
C LYS A 224 2.42 -0.21 -16.57
N SER A 225 1.52 0.39 -15.80
CA SER A 225 0.14 0.65 -16.19
C SER A 225 -0.03 2.15 -16.41
N THR A 226 -0.61 2.54 -17.55
CA THR A 226 -0.82 3.96 -17.88
C THR A 226 -2.29 4.19 -18.22
N PHE A 227 -2.86 5.27 -17.69
CA PHE A 227 -4.23 5.68 -17.96
C PHE A 227 -4.38 7.21 -17.91
N THR A 228 -5.51 7.70 -18.37
CA THR A 228 -5.88 9.11 -18.30
C THR A 228 -6.89 9.32 -17.19
N LEU A 229 -6.68 10.35 -16.37
CA LEU A 229 -7.58 10.83 -15.33
C LEU A 229 -8.24 12.13 -15.82
N ASN A 230 -9.56 12.14 -15.94
CA ASN A 230 -10.32 13.31 -16.36
C ASN A 230 -10.97 14.01 -15.15
N ALA A 231 -11.36 15.27 -15.32
CA ALA A 231 -12.05 16.05 -14.30
C ALA A 231 -13.30 15.35 -13.80
N GLY A 232 -13.45 15.29 -12.49
CA GLY A 232 -14.62 14.68 -11.84
C GLY A 232 -14.65 13.15 -11.86
N GLU A 233 -13.70 12.49 -12.53
CA GLU A 233 -13.57 11.04 -12.46
C GLU A 233 -12.86 10.60 -11.19
N LYS A 234 -13.28 9.45 -10.66
CA LYS A 234 -12.59 8.76 -9.59
C LYS A 234 -12.04 7.43 -10.09
N VAL A 235 -10.73 7.31 -10.06
CA VAL A 235 -10.02 6.10 -10.47
C VAL A 235 -9.40 5.44 -9.23
N TYR A 236 -9.38 4.12 -9.22
CA TYR A 236 -8.82 3.32 -8.13
C TYR A 236 -7.67 2.47 -8.65
N VAL A 237 -6.50 2.64 -8.07
CA VAL A 237 -5.38 1.70 -8.18
C VAL A 237 -5.51 0.71 -7.04
N VAL A 238 -5.84 -0.54 -7.37
CA VAL A 238 -6.07 -1.59 -6.38
C VAL A 238 -4.96 -2.61 -6.43
N THR A 239 -4.25 -2.78 -5.33
CA THR A 239 -3.13 -3.70 -5.19
C THR A 239 -3.47 -4.78 -4.16
N TYR A 240 -3.34 -6.04 -4.54
CA TYR A 240 -3.47 -7.20 -3.67
C TYR A 240 -2.09 -7.76 -3.35
N VAL A 241 -1.84 -8.04 -2.07
CA VAL A 241 -0.60 -8.64 -1.58
C VAL A 241 -0.85 -10.10 -1.22
N SER A 242 -0.01 -11.02 -1.73
CA SER A 242 -0.20 -12.45 -1.56
C SER A 242 1.11 -13.20 -1.31
N GLY A 243 1.02 -14.44 -0.84
CA GLY A 243 2.18 -15.29 -0.55
C GLY A 243 2.74 -15.05 0.84
N GLY A 244 4.01 -15.34 1.03
CA GLY A 244 4.73 -15.29 2.30
C GLY A 244 4.87 -16.64 2.98
N GLY A 245 5.40 -16.65 4.20
CA GLY A 245 5.71 -17.87 4.94
C GLY A 245 6.83 -18.70 4.30
N THR A 246 6.80 -19.99 4.51
CA THR A 246 7.76 -20.96 3.94
C THR A 246 7.28 -21.58 2.62
N GLU A 247 6.33 -20.96 1.96
CA GLU A 247 5.76 -21.44 0.71
C GLU A 247 6.52 -20.87 -0.49
N ASP A 248 6.94 -21.73 -1.40
CA ASP A 248 7.52 -21.33 -2.70
C ASP A 248 6.42 -20.96 -3.69
N ASN A 249 5.51 -20.08 -3.28
CA ASN A 249 4.36 -19.68 -4.08
C ASN A 249 3.86 -18.28 -3.69
N ALA A 250 4.02 -17.33 -4.58
CA ALA A 250 3.50 -15.98 -4.41
C ALA A 250 1.97 -15.87 -4.50
N ARG A 251 1.27 -16.97 -4.77
CA ARG A 251 -0.20 -17.03 -4.96
C ARG A 251 -0.72 -16.00 -5.97
N LEU A 252 0.03 -15.77 -7.02
CA LEU A 252 -0.33 -14.80 -8.06
C LEU A 252 -1.64 -15.15 -8.78
N TYR A 253 -1.96 -16.43 -8.88
CA TYR A 253 -3.24 -16.87 -9.43
C TYR A 253 -4.41 -16.46 -8.52
N GLU A 254 -4.27 -16.61 -7.21
CA GLU A 254 -5.29 -16.16 -6.25
C GLU A 254 -5.51 -14.64 -6.35
N SER A 255 -4.43 -13.85 -6.36
CA SER A 255 -4.52 -12.40 -6.51
C SER A 255 -5.14 -12.00 -7.86
N TYR A 256 -4.86 -12.74 -8.94
CA TYR A 256 -5.52 -12.54 -10.23
C TYR A 256 -7.03 -12.75 -10.14
N VAL A 257 -7.48 -13.87 -9.54
CA VAL A 257 -8.91 -14.18 -9.36
C VAL A 257 -9.58 -13.10 -8.51
N ARG A 258 -8.97 -12.72 -7.40
CA ARG A 258 -9.48 -11.66 -6.50
C ARG A 258 -9.67 -10.34 -7.24
N LEU A 259 -8.64 -9.85 -7.91
CA LEU A 259 -8.72 -8.59 -8.65
C LEU A 259 -9.68 -8.66 -9.86
N THR A 260 -9.82 -9.83 -10.50
CA THR A 260 -10.74 -10.00 -11.62
C THR A 260 -12.19 -9.95 -11.17
N SER A 261 -12.50 -10.52 -10.01
CA SER A 261 -13.86 -10.54 -9.45
C SER A 261 -14.26 -9.24 -8.73
N LEU A 262 -13.29 -8.37 -8.43
CA LEU A 262 -13.56 -7.12 -7.71
C LEU A 262 -14.31 -6.10 -8.59
N SER A 263 -15.19 -5.34 -7.99
CA SER A 263 -15.93 -4.25 -8.61
C SER A 263 -15.75 -2.94 -7.84
N VAL A 264 -16.02 -1.80 -8.48
CA VAL A 264 -15.99 -0.47 -7.83
C VAL A 264 -16.94 -0.41 -6.63
N LYS A 265 -18.09 -1.12 -6.69
CA LYS A 265 -19.03 -1.22 -5.56
C LYS A 265 -18.40 -1.92 -4.36
N GLU A 266 -17.64 -2.99 -4.60
CA GLU A 266 -16.95 -3.73 -3.53
C GLU A 266 -15.77 -2.94 -2.97
N ILE A 267 -15.04 -2.20 -3.80
CA ILE A 267 -13.98 -1.29 -3.32
C ILE A 267 -14.55 -0.27 -2.34
N ARG A 268 -15.67 0.36 -2.68
CA ARG A 268 -16.37 1.30 -1.79
C ARG A 268 -16.83 0.63 -0.49
N ARG A 269 -17.33 -0.61 -0.57
CA ARG A 269 -17.72 -1.38 0.61
C ARG A 269 -16.53 -1.68 1.51
N LEU A 270 -15.39 -2.06 0.95
CA LEU A 270 -14.16 -2.28 1.72
C LEU A 270 -13.71 -1.01 2.46
N LYS A 271 -13.85 0.16 1.83
CA LYS A 271 -13.56 1.44 2.50
C LYS A 271 -14.49 1.68 3.68
N GLN A 272 -15.80 1.53 3.48
CA GLN A 272 -16.79 1.67 4.55
C GLN A 272 -16.54 0.71 5.72
N GLN A 273 -16.17 -0.55 5.45
CA GLN A 273 -15.82 -1.53 6.48
C GLN A 273 -14.55 -1.14 7.25
N LYS A 274 -13.56 -0.58 6.55
CA LYS A 274 -12.35 -0.04 7.19
C LYS A 274 -12.70 1.14 8.08
N ASP A 275 -13.47 2.10 7.58
CA ASP A 275 -13.83 3.32 8.32
C ASP A 275 -14.60 2.98 9.60
N LEU A 276 -15.59 2.08 9.53
CA LEU A 276 -16.33 1.60 10.68
C LEU A 276 -15.43 0.94 11.74
N TRP A 277 -14.49 0.11 11.32
CA TRP A 277 -13.62 -0.58 12.27
C TRP A 277 -12.71 0.36 13.05
N TRP A 278 -12.16 1.38 12.40
CA TRP A 278 -11.29 2.36 13.06
C TRP A 278 -12.07 3.31 13.98
N THR A 279 -13.39 3.39 13.86
CA THR A 279 -14.25 4.13 14.80
C THR A 279 -14.72 3.26 15.98
N GLU A 280 -14.61 1.93 15.87
CA GLU A 280 -15.01 0.97 16.92
C GLU A 280 -13.87 0.57 17.88
N ILE A 281 -12.64 1.08 17.71
CA ILE A 281 -11.48 0.87 18.60
C ILE A 281 -11.35 2.03 19.58
#